data_16e403682e123711c10308fe29faf27b
#
_entry.id   16e403682e123711c10308fe29faf27b
#
_cell.length_a   1.000
_cell.length_b   1.000
_cell.length_c   1.000
_cell.angle_alpha   90.00
_cell.angle_beta   90.00
_cell.angle_gamma   90.00
#
_symmetry.space_group_name_H-M   'P 1'
#
loop_
_entity.id
_entity.type
_entity.pdbx_description
1 polymer ?
#
loop_
_entity_poly.entity_id
_entity_poly.type
_entity_poly.pdbx_seq_one_letter_code
_entity_poly.pdbx_strand_id
1 'polypeptide(L)'
;MKRLQLLLLWVWMVCFPAVSHDYMFKHLEVKDGLSNNQVNAIYKDSNGFMWFGTASGLNRYDGYNIKIYRSQKDDEKSLPDSYVEDIQEDTSGNLWIRTGGGYAIYNSASDVFDRNVEAWMWNVGLTGNPSLIYIDKEKTFWIYINGKGVYSYREEQKNAVAVKGADELLAKAEVSDMKECGEGILLVLSNGILACIDEEKQNIKWTNPGIAEDCREVKNATFDLFVDHSGRAWIFSVEGMWIYSLSQKVWEQRSPRTDTYNTVRAVAQDKYGCIWVGRDQDGVELIEPAGRKIRLANEPNNGRTLSNNTITALYEDEAGTMWVGTYKKGVSFYNESVFKFGIADVGDINCVEDGGGDIVWLGTN
;
A
#
# COMPACT_ATOMS: atom_id res chain seq x y z
N MET A 1 29.34 -5.70 -67.65
CA MET A 1 29.45 -6.60 -66.54
C MET A 1 29.26 -5.78 -65.24
N LYS A 2 28.06 -5.73 -64.75
CA LYS A 2 27.75 -5.00 -63.49
C LYS A 2 27.80 -5.99 -62.28
N ARG A 3 28.73 -5.78 -61.38
CA ARG A 3 28.84 -6.56 -60.13
C ARG A 3 27.74 -6.11 -59.23
N LEU A 4 26.85 -7.04 -58.90
CA LEU A 4 25.83 -6.90 -57.88
C LEU A 4 26.50 -7.19 -56.52
N GLN A 5 26.70 -6.16 -55.70
CA GLN A 5 27.14 -6.31 -54.30
C GLN A 5 25.88 -6.59 -53.46
N LEU A 6 25.76 -7.84 -53.01
CA LEU A 6 24.81 -8.22 -51.97
C LEU A 6 25.34 -7.70 -50.61
N LEU A 7 24.70 -6.68 -50.09
CA LEU A 7 24.86 -6.25 -48.70
C LEU A 7 24.06 -7.20 -47.81
N LEU A 8 24.73 -8.15 -47.17
CA LEU A 8 24.20 -8.97 -46.09
C LEU A 8 24.07 -8.08 -44.86
N LEU A 9 22.88 -7.57 -44.60
CA LEU A 9 22.49 -6.94 -43.33
C LEU A 9 22.39 -8.07 -42.31
N TRP A 10 23.39 -8.22 -41.43
CA TRP A 10 23.30 -9.00 -40.21
C TRP A 10 22.40 -8.25 -39.23
N VAL A 11 21.10 -8.58 -39.22
CA VAL A 11 20.22 -8.20 -38.13
C VAL A 11 20.61 -9.09 -36.93
N TRP A 12 21.35 -8.52 -36.01
CA TRP A 12 21.50 -9.09 -34.68
C TRP A 12 20.14 -9.01 -34.01
N MET A 13 19.35 -10.09 -34.12
CA MET A 13 18.19 -10.31 -33.29
C MET A 13 18.74 -10.63 -31.91
N VAL A 14 18.87 -9.61 -31.08
CA VAL A 14 19.11 -9.80 -29.64
C VAL A 14 17.82 -10.39 -29.10
N CYS A 15 17.73 -11.73 -29.07
CA CYS A 15 16.76 -12.44 -28.24
C CYS A 15 17.14 -12.13 -26.80
N PHE A 16 16.50 -11.12 -26.21
CA PHE A 16 16.42 -11.08 -24.76
C PHE A 16 15.61 -12.30 -24.34
N PRO A 17 16.15 -13.21 -23.50
CA PRO A 17 15.32 -14.23 -22.91
C PRO A 17 14.20 -13.47 -22.18
N ALA A 18 12.96 -13.68 -22.59
CA ALA A 18 11.82 -13.31 -21.79
C ALA A 18 11.88 -14.21 -20.55
N VAL A 19 12.51 -13.74 -19.49
CA VAL A 19 12.43 -14.38 -18.18
C VAL A 19 10.96 -14.27 -17.81
N SER A 20 10.25 -15.38 -17.96
CA SER A 20 8.91 -15.51 -17.38
C SER A 20 9.10 -15.54 -15.88
N HIS A 21 8.87 -14.43 -15.21
CA HIS A 21 8.77 -14.41 -13.77
C HIS A 21 7.48 -15.13 -13.39
N ASP A 22 7.59 -16.37 -12.89
CA ASP A 22 6.49 -17.07 -12.27
C ASP A 22 6.28 -16.47 -10.87
N TYR A 23 5.26 -15.62 -10.74
CA TYR A 23 4.86 -15.06 -9.45
C TYR A 23 4.17 -16.14 -8.61
N MET A 24 4.93 -16.82 -7.77
CA MET A 24 4.41 -17.86 -6.88
C MET A 24 4.12 -17.27 -5.49
N PHE A 25 2.85 -17.32 -5.09
CA PHE A 25 2.39 -16.81 -3.81
C PHE A 25 2.30 -17.90 -2.74
N LYS A 26 2.58 -17.52 -1.50
CA LYS A 26 2.16 -18.22 -0.28
C LYS A 26 1.01 -17.44 0.36
N HIS A 27 0.29 -18.12 1.27
CA HIS A 27 -0.92 -17.56 1.86
C HIS A 27 -0.94 -17.75 3.37
N LEU A 28 -1.57 -16.77 4.05
CA LEU A 28 -1.96 -16.83 5.45
C LEU A 28 -3.45 -16.55 5.54
N GLU A 29 -4.20 -17.46 6.13
CA GLU A 29 -5.66 -17.36 6.30
C GLU A 29 -6.05 -17.56 7.78
N VAL A 30 -7.34 -17.52 8.08
CA VAL A 30 -7.88 -17.85 9.43
C VAL A 30 -7.44 -19.22 9.91
N LYS A 31 -7.31 -20.22 9.00
CA LYS A 31 -6.80 -21.55 9.35
C LYS A 31 -5.34 -21.54 9.82
N ASP A 32 -4.57 -20.53 9.44
CA ASP A 32 -3.17 -20.32 9.81
C ASP A 32 -3.02 -19.38 11.02
N GLY A 33 -4.13 -18.91 11.58
CA GLY A 33 -4.18 -18.11 12.80
C GLY A 33 -4.61 -16.65 12.63
N LEU A 34 -4.94 -16.15 11.43
CA LEU A 34 -5.47 -14.79 11.26
C LEU A 34 -6.81 -14.62 11.97
N SER A 35 -7.07 -13.43 12.49
CA SER A 35 -8.33 -13.09 13.15
C SER A 35 -9.52 -13.02 12.17
N ASN A 36 -9.26 -12.66 10.90
CA ASN A 36 -10.22 -12.58 9.82
C ASN A 36 -9.51 -12.62 8.46
N ASN A 37 -10.21 -13.12 7.43
CA ASN A 37 -9.70 -13.18 6.06
C ASN A 37 -9.85 -11.86 5.28
N GLN A 38 -10.57 -10.87 5.79
CA GLN A 38 -10.57 -9.52 5.24
C GLN A 38 -9.42 -8.72 5.87
N VAL A 39 -8.39 -8.43 5.07
CA VAL A 39 -7.19 -7.70 5.49
C VAL A 39 -7.22 -6.31 4.88
N ASN A 40 -7.29 -5.28 5.73
CA ASN A 40 -7.44 -3.89 5.29
C ASN A 40 -6.11 -3.12 5.33
N ALA A 41 -5.20 -3.49 6.25
CA ALA A 41 -3.91 -2.84 6.44
C ALA A 41 -2.79 -3.86 6.62
N ILE A 42 -1.61 -3.55 6.12
CA ILE A 42 -0.39 -4.35 6.25
C ILE A 42 0.76 -3.40 6.58
N TYR A 43 1.52 -3.72 7.62
CA TYR A 43 2.65 -2.93 8.06
C TYR A 43 3.74 -3.81 8.66
N LYS A 44 5.01 -3.45 8.48
CA LYS A 44 6.14 -4.08 9.16
C LYS A 44 6.75 -3.09 10.12
N ASP A 45 6.81 -3.45 11.41
CA ASP A 45 7.38 -2.59 12.43
C ASP A 45 8.91 -2.65 12.45
N SER A 46 9.53 -1.70 13.14
CA SER A 46 10.99 -1.60 13.30
C SER A 46 11.60 -2.78 14.05
N ASN A 47 10.81 -3.58 14.76
CA ASN A 47 11.21 -4.82 15.42
C ASN A 47 11.18 -6.03 14.47
N GLY A 48 10.68 -5.85 13.23
CA GLY A 48 10.61 -6.89 12.19
C GLY A 48 9.34 -7.72 12.21
N PHE A 49 8.35 -7.41 13.05
CA PHE A 49 7.05 -8.08 13.02
C PHE A 49 6.19 -7.56 11.87
N MET A 50 5.49 -8.48 11.20
CA MET A 50 4.43 -8.12 10.27
C MET A 50 3.11 -7.92 11.03
N TRP A 51 2.42 -6.85 10.71
CA TRP A 51 1.13 -6.52 11.29
C TRP A 51 0.05 -6.52 10.22
N PHE A 52 -1.04 -7.21 10.51
CA PHE A 52 -2.20 -7.30 9.61
C PHE A 52 -3.44 -6.75 10.32
N GLY A 53 -3.91 -5.61 9.87
CA GLY A 53 -5.20 -5.04 10.26
C GLY A 53 -6.33 -5.73 9.50
N THR A 54 -7.29 -6.29 10.23
CA THR A 54 -8.40 -7.03 9.62
C THR A 54 -9.76 -6.47 10.06
N ALA A 55 -10.83 -7.00 9.47
CA ALA A 55 -12.19 -6.68 9.88
C ALA A 55 -12.56 -7.17 11.31
N SER A 56 -11.70 -8.00 11.97
CA SER A 56 -12.00 -8.58 13.27
C SER A 56 -10.80 -8.65 14.21
N GLY A 57 -9.89 -7.72 14.10
CA GLY A 57 -8.73 -7.57 14.97
C GLY A 57 -7.45 -7.21 14.25
N LEU A 58 -6.45 -6.88 15.06
CA LEU A 58 -5.08 -6.65 14.66
C LEU A 58 -4.28 -7.94 14.91
N ASN A 59 -3.41 -8.31 13.98
CA ASN A 59 -2.63 -9.53 14.03
C ASN A 59 -1.15 -9.18 13.96
N ARG A 60 -0.34 -9.68 14.89
CA ARG A 60 1.13 -9.61 14.87
C ARG A 60 1.70 -10.95 14.45
N TYR A 61 2.46 -10.98 13.39
CA TYR A 61 3.09 -12.18 12.82
C TYR A 61 4.61 -12.11 12.95
N ASP A 62 5.22 -13.14 13.54
CA ASP A 62 6.67 -13.26 13.77
C ASP A 62 7.39 -14.13 12.73
N GLY A 63 6.70 -14.52 11.66
CA GLY A 63 7.18 -15.47 10.66
C GLY A 63 6.68 -16.90 10.87
N TYR A 64 6.16 -17.22 12.06
CA TYR A 64 5.67 -18.56 12.44
C TYR A 64 4.31 -18.51 13.13
N ASN A 65 4.15 -17.61 14.10
CA ASN A 65 2.97 -17.52 14.94
C ASN A 65 2.23 -16.20 14.71
N ILE A 66 0.92 -16.22 14.87
CA ILE A 66 0.08 -15.03 14.82
C ILE A 66 -0.50 -14.78 16.21
N LYS A 67 -0.22 -13.61 16.79
CA LYS A 67 -0.87 -13.09 17.98
C LYS A 67 -1.99 -12.15 17.58
N ILE A 68 -3.19 -12.36 18.14
CA ILE A 68 -4.38 -11.60 17.80
C ILE A 68 -4.72 -10.63 18.93
N TYR A 69 -5.05 -9.39 18.57
CA TYR A 69 -5.57 -8.36 19.44
C TYR A 69 -6.96 -7.94 18.96
N ARG A 70 -7.91 -7.84 19.89
CA ARG A 70 -9.29 -7.45 19.61
C ARG A 70 -9.78 -6.41 20.60
N SER A 71 -10.82 -5.69 20.23
CA SER A 71 -11.56 -4.86 21.15
C SER A 71 -12.24 -5.73 22.21
N GLN A 72 -12.10 -5.32 23.48
CA GLN A 72 -12.78 -5.94 24.62
C GLN A 72 -13.50 -4.83 25.38
N LYS A 73 -14.80 -5.06 25.67
CA LYS A 73 -15.71 -4.02 26.20
C LYS A 73 -15.25 -3.48 27.54
N ASP A 74 -14.73 -4.34 28.42
CA ASP A 74 -14.37 -4.03 29.80
C ASP A 74 -12.84 -3.91 30.00
N ASP A 75 -12.07 -3.86 28.92
CA ASP A 75 -10.61 -3.72 28.93
C ASP A 75 -10.19 -2.47 28.16
N GLU A 76 -9.88 -1.40 28.87
CA GLU A 76 -9.39 -0.13 28.31
C GLU A 76 -8.01 -0.25 27.66
N LYS A 77 -7.27 -1.33 27.92
CA LYS A 77 -5.96 -1.63 27.32
C LYS A 77 -6.06 -2.46 26.06
N SER A 78 -7.26 -2.75 25.58
CA SER A 78 -7.50 -3.42 24.30
C SER A 78 -7.77 -2.40 23.18
N LEU A 79 -7.94 -2.85 21.92
CA LEU A 79 -8.33 -1.98 20.79
C LEU A 79 -9.68 -1.29 21.04
N PRO A 80 -9.90 -0.03 20.60
CA PRO A 80 -11.21 0.63 20.70
C PRO A 80 -12.27 -0.05 19.84
N ASP A 81 -11.88 -0.56 18.66
CA ASP A 81 -12.71 -1.36 17.76
C ASP A 81 -11.86 -2.46 17.10
N SER A 82 -12.48 -3.57 16.74
CA SER A 82 -11.79 -4.67 16.07
C SER A 82 -11.64 -4.47 14.56
N TYR A 83 -12.36 -3.52 13.95
CA TYR A 83 -12.18 -3.17 12.55
C TYR A 83 -10.98 -2.23 12.38
N VAL A 84 -9.85 -2.79 11.94
CA VAL A 84 -8.59 -2.06 11.78
C VAL A 84 -8.48 -1.54 10.35
N GLU A 85 -8.19 -0.25 10.19
CA GLU A 85 -8.14 0.45 8.91
C GLU A 85 -6.72 0.80 8.47
N ASP A 86 -5.86 1.22 9.43
CA ASP A 86 -4.49 1.67 9.12
C ASP A 86 -3.55 1.41 10.29
N ILE A 87 -2.24 1.31 9.99
CA ILE A 87 -1.17 1.03 10.96
C ILE A 87 0.04 1.87 10.57
N GLN A 88 0.56 2.68 11.48
CA GLN A 88 1.77 3.48 11.30
C GLN A 88 2.63 3.42 12.55
N GLU A 89 3.92 3.69 12.44
CA GLU A 89 4.88 3.64 13.55
C GLU A 89 5.52 5.00 13.80
N ASP A 90 5.58 5.40 15.07
CA ASP A 90 6.24 6.63 15.51
C ASP A 90 7.76 6.43 15.75
N THR A 91 8.44 7.51 16.16
CA THR A 91 9.88 7.53 16.46
C THR A 91 10.24 6.61 17.62
N SER A 92 9.33 6.43 18.58
CA SER A 92 9.52 5.61 19.77
C SER A 92 9.22 4.11 19.53
N GLY A 93 8.82 3.73 18.31
CA GLY A 93 8.42 2.37 17.93
C GLY A 93 7.04 1.98 18.45
N ASN A 94 6.19 2.94 18.82
CA ASN A 94 4.78 2.67 19.11
C ASN A 94 3.99 2.65 17.80
N LEU A 95 2.99 1.77 17.72
CA LEU A 95 2.13 1.73 16.55
C LEU A 95 0.85 2.54 16.78
N TRP A 96 0.57 3.40 15.82
CA TRP A 96 -0.67 4.16 15.72
C TRP A 96 -1.65 3.38 14.88
N ILE A 97 -2.70 2.88 15.52
CA ILE A 97 -3.69 2.01 14.91
C ILE A 97 -4.98 2.79 14.70
N ARG A 98 -5.38 2.99 13.45
CA ARG A 98 -6.70 3.53 13.12
C ARG A 98 -7.71 2.40 13.06
N THR A 99 -8.82 2.57 13.76
CA THR A 99 -9.93 1.62 13.81
C THR A 99 -11.24 2.31 13.53
N GLY A 100 -12.32 1.57 13.29
CA GLY A 100 -13.67 2.11 13.16
C GLY A 100 -14.14 2.90 14.39
N GLY A 101 -13.54 2.66 15.56
CA GLY A 101 -13.81 3.37 16.83
C GLY A 101 -12.84 4.52 17.13
N GLY A 102 -11.93 4.88 16.20
CA GLY A 102 -10.90 5.89 16.37
C GLY A 102 -9.49 5.31 16.50
N TYR A 103 -8.54 6.15 16.91
CA TYR A 103 -7.14 5.76 17.06
C TYR A 103 -6.84 5.11 18.42
N ALA A 104 -5.86 4.22 18.42
CA ALA A 104 -5.17 3.74 19.62
C ALA A 104 -3.67 3.69 19.38
N ILE A 105 -2.89 3.85 20.46
CA ILE A 105 -1.44 3.75 20.43
C ILE A 105 -1.05 2.41 21.08
N TYR A 106 -0.46 1.52 20.31
CA TYR A 106 0.10 0.27 20.82
C TYR A 106 1.54 0.49 21.29
N ASN A 107 1.77 0.22 22.56
CA ASN A 107 3.11 0.26 23.15
C ASN A 107 3.74 -1.14 23.08
N SER A 108 4.79 -1.28 22.28
CA SER A 108 5.46 -2.56 22.04
C SER A 108 6.16 -3.12 23.29
N ALA A 109 6.67 -2.24 24.17
CA ALA A 109 7.38 -2.65 25.37
C ALA A 109 6.46 -3.24 26.45
N SER A 110 5.23 -2.71 26.58
CA SER A 110 4.24 -3.16 27.56
C SER A 110 3.19 -4.10 26.99
N ASP A 111 3.12 -4.21 25.64
CA ASP A 111 2.15 -5.04 24.89
C ASP A 111 0.68 -4.67 25.18
N VAL A 112 0.40 -3.37 25.30
CA VAL A 112 -0.92 -2.81 25.61
C VAL A 112 -1.27 -1.65 24.68
N PHE A 113 -2.56 -1.36 24.57
CA PHE A 113 -3.07 -0.22 23.82
C PHE A 113 -3.44 0.91 24.78
N ASP A 114 -3.11 2.15 24.38
CA ASP A 114 -3.65 3.37 24.97
C ASP A 114 -4.72 3.92 24.03
N ARG A 115 -5.95 4.02 24.49
CA ARG A 115 -7.09 4.58 23.76
C ARG A 115 -7.25 6.08 23.96
N ASN A 116 -6.51 6.66 24.92
CA ASN A 116 -6.64 8.06 25.28
C ASN A 116 -5.78 8.95 24.37
N VAL A 117 -6.04 8.87 23.07
CA VAL A 117 -5.37 9.70 22.08
C VAL A 117 -5.67 11.20 22.30
N GLU A 118 -6.82 11.54 22.89
CA GLU A 118 -7.16 12.91 23.26
C GLU A 118 -6.16 13.51 24.26
N ALA A 119 -5.69 12.73 25.24
CA ALA A 119 -4.65 13.18 26.17
C ALA A 119 -3.31 13.43 25.45
N TRP A 120 -2.95 12.57 24.50
CA TRP A 120 -1.76 12.81 23.68
C TRP A 120 -1.91 14.08 22.83
N MET A 121 -3.06 14.29 22.18
CA MET A 121 -3.38 15.50 21.45
C MET A 121 -3.25 16.75 22.32
N TRP A 122 -3.77 16.69 23.54
CA TRP A 122 -3.64 17.79 24.51
C TRP A 122 -2.18 18.10 24.85
N ASN A 123 -1.37 17.07 25.05
CA ASN A 123 0.06 17.23 25.36
C ASN A 123 0.86 17.91 24.24
N VAL A 124 0.43 17.76 22.99
CA VAL A 124 1.04 18.45 21.83
C VAL A 124 0.34 19.79 21.50
N GLY A 125 -0.53 20.28 22.38
CA GLY A 125 -1.21 21.58 22.24
C GLY A 125 -2.42 21.56 21.31
N LEU A 126 -2.95 20.39 20.97
CA LEU A 126 -4.15 20.22 20.14
C LEU A 126 -5.36 19.82 20.97
N THR A 127 -6.55 20.09 20.47
CA THR A 127 -7.82 19.68 21.10
C THR A 127 -8.69 18.94 20.09
N GLY A 128 -9.43 17.93 20.58
CA GLY A 128 -10.32 17.09 19.76
C GLY A 128 -9.62 15.87 19.20
N ASN A 129 -10.40 15.02 18.56
CA ASN A 129 -9.91 13.76 18.01
C ASN A 129 -9.34 13.96 16.60
N PRO A 130 -8.22 13.34 16.25
CA PRO A 130 -7.71 13.38 14.90
C PRO A 130 -8.64 12.61 13.94
N SER A 131 -8.93 13.22 12.80
CA SER A 131 -9.69 12.57 11.71
C SER A 131 -8.76 11.73 10.82
N LEU A 132 -7.53 12.23 10.60
CA LEU A 132 -6.48 11.51 9.89
C LEU A 132 -5.13 11.86 10.51
N ILE A 133 -4.30 10.85 10.72
CA ILE A 133 -2.88 10.99 11.08
C ILE A 133 -2.07 10.32 9.96
N TYR A 134 -1.05 11.01 9.50
CA TYR A 134 0.00 10.45 8.64
C TYR A 134 1.36 10.70 9.30
N ILE A 135 2.18 9.68 9.42
CA ILE A 135 3.54 9.75 9.95
C ILE A 135 4.49 9.54 8.78
N ASP A 136 5.28 10.57 8.46
CA ASP A 136 6.21 10.52 7.33
C ASP A 136 7.51 9.74 7.68
N LYS A 137 8.43 9.63 6.74
CA LYS A 137 9.71 8.92 6.93
C LYS A 137 10.62 9.57 7.96
N GLU A 138 10.52 10.88 8.12
CA GLU A 138 11.24 11.66 9.15
C GLU A 138 10.55 11.57 10.51
N LYS A 139 9.46 10.74 10.59
CA LYS A 139 8.64 10.56 11.79
C LYS A 139 7.93 11.83 12.25
N THR A 140 7.69 12.77 11.34
CA THR A 140 6.81 13.92 11.58
C THR A 140 5.35 13.47 11.52
N PHE A 141 4.58 13.84 12.52
CA PHE A 141 3.13 13.65 12.51
C PHE A 141 2.46 14.76 11.71
N TRP A 142 1.66 14.38 10.75
CA TRP A 142 0.74 15.24 10.03
C TRP A 142 -0.67 14.90 10.46
N ILE A 143 -1.32 15.84 11.15
CA ILE A 143 -2.57 15.60 11.86
C ILE A 143 -3.66 16.45 11.25
N TYR A 144 -4.66 15.84 10.68
CA TYR A 144 -5.88 16.52 10.26
C TYR A 144 -6.96 16.37 11.31
N ILE A 145 -7.54 17.48 11.71
CA ILE A 145 -8.70 17.56 12.62
C ILE A 145 -9.82 18.25 11.85
N ASN A 146 -10.92 17.52 11.64
CA ASN A 146 -12.08 18.06 10.92
C ASN A 146 -12.62 19.33 11.58
N GLY A 147 -12.86 20.36 10.77
CA GLY A 147 -13.33 21.67 11.22
C GLY A 147 -12.28 22.52 11.94
N LYS A 148 -11.01 22.08 12.06
CA LYS A 148 -9.93 22.82 12.72
C LYS A 148 -8.70 23.06 11.85
N GLY A 149 -8.29 22.11 11.01
CA GLY A 149 -7.15 22.30 10.12
C GLY A 149 -6.18 21.13 10.06
N VAL A 150 -5.03 21.36 9.43
CA VAL A 150 -3.91 20.44 9.36
C VAL A 150 -2.77 20.98 10.23
N TYR A 151 -2.10 20.10 10.95
CA TYR A 151 -1.02 20.40 11.87
C TYR A 151 0.15 19.46 11.62
N SER A 152 1.38 19.95 11.86
CA SER A 152 2.56 19.11 11.96
C SER A 152 3.08 19.06 13.39
N TYR A 153 3.66 17.92 13.79
CA TYR A 153 4.30 17.75 15.10
C TYR A 153 5.52 16.85 14.97
N ARG A 154 6.62 17.23 15.62
CA ARG A 154 7.83 16.43 15.83
C ARG A 154 8.09 16.32 17.32
N GLU A 155 8.66 15.20 17.76
CA GLU A 155 8.89 14.96 19.20
C GLU A 155 9.78 16.02 19.88
N GLU A 156 10.70 16.67 19.13
CA GLU A 156 11.55 17.74 19.66
C GLU A 156 10.77 19.05 19.87
N GLN A 157 9.58 19.16 19.34
CA GLN A 157 8.72 20.36 19.47
C GLN A 157 7.88 20.28 20.72
N LYS A 158 7.62 21.42 21.35
CA LYS A 158 6.72 21.49 22.50
C LYS A 158 5.25 21.35 22.09
N ASN A 159 4.88 21.94 20.96
CA ASN A 159 3.51 21.97 20.46
C ASN A 159 3.50 21.69 18.95
N ALA A 160 2.37 21.17 18.49
CA ALA A 160 2.08 21.07 17.06
C ALA A 160 1.94 22.46 16.40
N VAL A 161 2.30 22.54 15.14
CA VAL A 161 2.29 23.77 14.33
C VAL A 161 1.19 23.68 13.29
N ALA A 162 0.33 24.71 13.21
CA ALA A 162 -0.72 24.77 12.21
C ALA A 162 -0.16 25.07 10.81
N VAL A 163 -0.65 24.37 9.79
CA VAL A 163 -0.33 24.62 8.39
C VAL A 163 -1.13 25.84 7.90
N LYS A 164 -0.42 26.91 7.52
CA LYS A 164 -1.04 28.15 7.03
C LYS A 164 -1.67 27.95 5.66
N GLY A 165 -2.85 28.58 5.45
CA GLY A 165 -3.59 28.49 4.19
C GLY A 165 -4.40 27.19 4.00
N ALA A 166 -4.36 26.27 4.96
CA ALA A 166 -5.20 25.08 4.93
C ALA A 166 -6.68 25.39 5.18
N ASP A 167 -6.98 26.42 5.99
CA ASP A 167 -8.36 26.78 6.39
C ASP A 167 -9.26 27.09 5.20
N GLU A 168 -8.73 27.79 4.17
CA GLU A 168 -9.49 28.12 2.96
C GLU A 168 -9.85 26.89 2.13
N LEU A 169 -8.94 25.90 2.09
CA LEU A 169 -9.15 24.63 1.39
C LEU A 169 -10.18 23.78 2.14
N LEU A 170 -10.04 23.71 3.46
CA LEU A 170 -10.83 22.83 4.33
C LEU A 170 -12.23 23.40 4.63
N ALA A 171 -12.48 24.66 4.32
CA ALA A 171 -13.83 25.25 4.43
C ALA A 171 -14.88 24.55 3.55
N LYS A 172 -14.46 23.78 2.52
CA LYS A 172 -15.35 23.16 1.51
C LYS A 172 -15.15 21.66 1.31
N ALA A 173 -14.12 21.10 1.92
CA ALA A 173 -13.77 19.70 1.74
C ALA A 173 -12.94 19.19 2.92
N GLU A 174 -12.96 17.89 3.14
CA GLU A 174 -12.16 17.20 4.13
C GLU A 174 -10.88 16.62 3.50
N VAL A 175 -9.84 16.38 4.30
CA VAL A 175 -8.67 15.63 3.84
C VAL A 175 -9.04 14.16 3.75
N SER A 176 -8.86 13.58 2.55
CA SER A 176 -9.06 12.15 2.33
C SER A 176 -7.81 11.34 2.64
N ASP A 177 -6.65 11.77 2.14
CA ASP A 177 -5.36 11.11 2.42
C ASP A 177 -4.20 12.11 2.34
N MET A 178 -3.08 11.74 2.95
CA MET A 178 -1.82 12.48 2.99
C MET A 178 -0.65 11.55 2.72
N LYS A 179 0.29 11.94 1.87
CA LYS A 179 1.54 11.21 1.61
C LYS A 179 2.69 12.17 1.41
N GLU A 180 3.87 11.74 1.86
CA GLU A 180 5.12 12.41 1.54
C GLU A 180 5.37 12.40 0.04
N CYS A 181 5.87 13.51 -0.48
CA CYS A 181 6.35 13.65 -1.86
C CYS A 181 7.66 14.46 -1.88
N GLY A 182 8.41 14.42 -2.98
CA GLY A 182 9.72 15.10 -3.07
C GLY A 182 9.69 16.63 -2.89
N GLU A 183 8.50 17.22 -2.73
CA GLU A 183 8.30 18.67 -2.53
C GLU A 183 7.68 19.03 -1.18
N GLY A 184 7.36 18.03 -0.34
CA GLY A 184 6.68 18.17 0.93
C GLY A 184 5.57 17.14 1.10
N ILE A 185 4.49 17.52 1.75
CA ILE A 185 3.34 16.62 1.98
C ILE A 185 2.23 16.92 0.98
N LEU A 186 1.87 15.90 0.21
CA LEU A 186 0.75 15.93 -0.71
C LEU A 186 -0.54 15.57 0.02
N LEU A 187 -1.58 16.36 -0.18
CA LEU A 187 -2.93 16.12 0.29
C LEU A 187 -3.85 15.85 -0.89
N VAL A 188 -4.79 14.94 -0.73
CA VAL A 188 -5.99 14.89 -1.57
C VAL A 188 -7.23 15.17 -0.72
N LEU A 189 -8.10 16.04 -1.21
CA LEU A 189 -9.33 16.41 -0.52
C LEU A 189 -10.53 15.62 -1.08
N SER A 190 -11.58 15.49 -0.28
CA SER A 190 -12.83 14.79 -0.63
C SER A 190 -13.57 15.37 -1.84
N ASN A 191 -13.20 16.56 -2.30
CA ASN A 191 -13.68 17.17 -3.55
C ASN A 191 -12.70 17.01 -4.73
N GLY A 192 -11.63 16.20 -4.59
CA GLY A 192 -10.65 15.94 -5.64
C GLY A 192 -9.60 17.02 -5.85
N ILE A 193 -9.51 18.02 -4.98
CA ILE A 193 -8.41 18.99 -5.01
C ILE A 193 -7.15 18.34 -4.46
N LEU A 194 -6.03 18.48 -5.18
CA LEU A 194 -4.71 18.21 -4.67
C LEU A 194 -4.11 19.48 -4.06
N ALA A 195 -3.40 19.35 -2.95
CA ALA A 195 -2.63 20.43 -2.35
C ALA A 195 -1.28 19.88 -1.87
N CYS A 196 -0.24 20.70 -1.92
CA CYS A 196 1.07 20.35 -1.39
C CYS A 196 1.43 21.30 -0.27
N ILE A 197 1.87 20.77 0.86
CA ILE A 197 2.39 21.53 2.00
C ILE A 197 3.91 21.65 1.83
N ASP A 198 4.44 22.86 1.99
CA ASP A 198 5.86 23.13 2.19
C ASP A 198 6.21 22.83 3.66
N GLU A 199 6.99 21.80 3.90
CA GLU A 199 7.31 21.35 5.26
C GLU A 199 8.13 22.36 6.06
N GLU A 200 9.06 23.09 5.40
CA GLU A 200 9.90 24.08 6.07
C GLU A 200 9.10 25.33 6.46
N LYS A 201 8.22 25.79 5.56
CA LYS A 201 7.44 27.00 5.75
C LYS A 201 6.11 26.77 6.46
N GLN A 202 5.70 25.50 6.62
CA GLN A 202 4.42 25.12 7.21
C GLN A 202 3.24 25.89 6.58
N ASN A 203 3.17 25.87 5.24
CA ASN A 203 2.11 26.50 4.48
C ASN A 203 1.77 25.71 3.22
N ILE A 204 0.59 26.00 2.65
CA ILE A 204 0.22 25.46 1.34
C ILE A 204 1.13 26.07 0.27
N LYS A 205 1.87 25.23 -0.44
CA LYS A 205 2.80 25.59 -1.51
C LYS A 205 2.09 25.80 -2.84
N TRP A 206 1.18 24.90 -3.18
CA TRP A 206 0.35 24.94 -4.37
C TRP A 206 -0.91 24.08 -4.23
N THR A 207 -1.89 24.35 -5.09
CA THR A 207 -3.12 23.56 -5.21
C THR A 207 -3.41 23.22 -6.67
N ASN A 208 -4.09 22.09 -6.93
CA ASN A 208 -4.52 21.68 -8.26
C ASN A 208 -5.95 21.11 -8.18
N PRO A 209 -6.92 21.72 -8.87
CA PRO A 209 -8.32 21.30 -8.86
C PRO A 209 -8.64 20.18 -9.87
N GLY A 210 -7.64 19.55 -10.50
CA GLY A 210 -7.82 18.74 -11.71
C GLY A 210 -8.80 17.57 -11.61
N ILE A 211 -8.88 16.87 -10.46
CA ILE A 211 -9.81 15.73 -10.30
C ILE A 211 -11.24 16.23 -10.04
N ALA A 212 -11.37 17.38 -9.39
CA ALA A 212 -12.68 17.94 -9.06
C ALA A 212 -13.60 18.13 -10.27
N GLU A 213 -13.01 18.30 -11.46
CA GLU A 213 -13.77 18.38 -12.71
C GLU A 213 -14.33 17.03 -13.16
N ASP A 214 -13.60 15.95 -12.93
CA ASP A 214 -14.00 14.57 -13.30
C ASP A 214 -15.06 14.01 -12.34
N CYS A 215 -15.04 14.49 -11.08
CA CYS A 215 -15.88 13.99 -9.98
C CYS A 215 -16.98 14.98 -9.55
N ARG A 216 -17.44 15.86 -10.43
CA ARG A 216 -18.42 16.95 -10.12
C ARG A 216 -19.73 16.46 -9.48
N GLU A 217 -20.13 15.25 -9.76
CA GLU A 217 -21.39 14.66 -9.25
C GLU A 217 -21.18 13.91 -7.94
N VAL A 218 -19.93 13.64 -7.54
CA VAL A 218 -19.59 12.87 -6.34
C VAL A 218 -19.43 13.79 -5.15
N LYS A 219 -20.34 13.69 -4.19
CA LYS A 219 -20.22 14.37 -2.91
C LYS A 219 -19.50 13.48 -1.91
N ASN A 220 -18.43 14.01 -1.29
CA ASN A 220 -17.67 13.34 -0.24
C ASN A 220 -17.04 12.00 -0.70
N ALA A 221 -16.35 12.02 -1.84
CA ALA A 221 -15.55 10.89 -2.27
C ALA A 221 -14.35 10.69 -1.32
N THR A 222 -14.03 9.44 -1.01
CA THR A 222 -12.78 9.10 -0.33
C THR A 222 -11.75 8.75 -1.38
N PHE A 223 -10.65 9.48 -1.39
CA PHE A 223 -9.51 9.23 -2.26
C PHE A 223 -8.34 8.72 -1.45
N ASP A 224 -7.60 7.78 -2.01
CA ASP A 224 -6.32 7.31 -1.48
C ASP A 224 -5.18 7.83 -2.35
N LEU A 225 -4.00 8.01 -1.76
CA LEU A 225 -2.78 8.48 -2.39
C LEU A 225 -1.68 7.44 -2.32
N PHE A 226 -0.93 7.33 -3.41
CA PHE A 226 0.38 6.70 -3.43
C PHE A 226 1.35 7.59 -4.24
N VAL A 227 2.59 7.75 -3.78
CA VAL A 227 3.63 8.48 -4.51
C VAL A 227 4.74 7.49 -4.86
N ASP A 228 5.00 7.30 -6.15
CA ASP A 228 6.04 6.40 -6.62
C ASP A 228 7.45 7.04 -6.61
N HIS A 229 8.48 6.23 -6.74
CA HIS A 229 9.87 6.67 -6.71
C HIS A 229 10.25 7.63 -7.86
N SER A 230 9.44 7.69 -8.92
CA SER A 230 9.64 8.63 -10.03
C SER A 230 8.98 9.99 -9.79
N GLY A 231 8.30 10.16 -8.66
CA GLY A 231 7.58 11.39 -8.32
C GLY A 231 6.24 11.53 -9.04
N ARG A 232 5.57 10.41 -9.34
CA ARG A 232 4.18 10.41 -9.78
C ARG A 232 3.27 10.16 -8.59
N ALA A 233 2.26 11.00 -8.45
CA ALA A 233 1.18 10.80 -7.51
C ALA A 233 0.07 9.99 -8.18
N TRP A 234 -0.26 8.85 -7.58
CA TRP A 234 -1.37 7.98 -7.95
C TRP A 234 -2.52 8.27 -7.01
N ILE A 235 -3.60 8.79 -7.55
CA ILE A 235 -4.82 9.11 -6.81
C ILE A 235 -5.88 8.12 -7.26
N PHE A 236 -6.52 7.45 -6.33
CA PHE A 236 -7.50 6.43 -6.68
C PHE A 236 -8.65 6.39 -5.67
N SER A 237 -9.78 5.92 -6.13
CA SER A 237 -11.00 5.76 -5.36
C SER A 237 -11.95 4.79 -6.08
N VAL A 238 -13.15 4.63 -5.55
CA VAL A 238 -14.25 3.95 -6.27
C VAL A 238 -14.65 4.68 -7.55
N GLU A 239 -14.27 5.95 -7.71
CA GLU A 239 -14.63 6.80 -8.85
C GLU A 239 -13.59 6.77 -9.98
N GLY A 240 -12.44 6.14 -9.78
CA GLY A 240 -11.42 6.02 -10.81
C GLY A 240 -10.00 6.07 -10.31
N MET A 241 -9.08 6.28 -11.25
CA MET A 241 -7.66 6.43 -10.98
C MET A 241 -7.08 7.56 -11.83
N TRP A 242 -6.24 8.39 -11.21
CA TRP A 242 -5.55 9.52 -11.83
C TRP A 242 -4.08 9.46 -11.48
N ILE A 243 -3.23 9.83 -12.43
CA ILE A 243 -1.78 9.91 -12.24
C ILE A 243 -1.32 11.32 -12.57
N TYR A 244 -0.68 11.96 -11.59
CA TYR A 244 -0.16 13.32 -11.71
C TYR A 244 1.36 13.33 -11.56
N SER A 245 2.06 13.88 -12.54
CA SER A 245 3.51 14.10 -12.47
C SER A 245 3.80 15.32 -11.60
N LEU A 246 4.42 15.10 -10.44
CA LEU A 246 4.78 16.17 -9.51
C LEU A 246 5.87 17.08 -10.08
N SER A 247 6.81 16.53 -10.86
CA SER A 247 7.90 17.30 -11.46
C SER A 247 7.46 18.14 -12.65
N GLN A 248 6.61 17.57 -13.52
CA GLN A 248 6.13 18.24 -14.74
C GLN A 248 4.87 19.08 -14.52
N LYS A 249 4.18 18.89 -13.39
CA LYS A 249 2.90 19.53 -13.02
C LYS A 249 1.78 19.25 -14.04
N VAL A 250 1.75 18.04 -14.59
CA VAL A 250 0.74 17.59 -15.58
C VAL A 250 0.06 16.29 -15.16
N TRP A 251 -1.17 16.12 -15.60
CA TRP A 251 -1.88 14.87 -15.51
C TRP A 251 -1.41 13.92 -16.61
N GLU A 252 -0.77 12.81 -16.25
CA GLU A 252 -0.33 11.78 -17.19
C GLU A 252 -1.47 10.83 -17.55
N GLN A 253 -2.37 10.58 -16.58
CA GLN A 253 -3.54 9.74 -16.78
C GLN A 253 -4.73 10.32 -16.02
N ARG A 254 -5.90 10.26 -16.66
CA ARG A 254 -7.21 10.58 -16.06
C ARG A 254 -8.18 9.49 -16.49
N SER A 255 -8.48 8.58 -15.61
CA SER A 255 -9.36 7.43 -15.87
C SER A 255 -10.50 7.42 -14.86
N PRO A 256 -11.51 8.31 -15.03
CA PRO A 256 -12.73 8.24 -14.26
C PRO A 256 -13.41 6.88 -14.53
N ARG A 257 -14.12 6.38 -13.55
CA ARG A 257 -14.78 5.08 -13.60
C ARG A 257 -15.80 5.05 -14.73
N THR A 258 -15.70 4.04 -15.57
CA THR A 258 -16.68 3.77 -16.65
C THR A 258 -17.51 2.51 -16.38
N ASP A 259 -17.06 1.64 -15.45
CA ASP A 259 -17.74 0.41 -15.07
C ASP A 259 -17.56 0.04 -13.59
N THR A 260 -18.34 -0.92 -13.10
CA THR A 260 -18.36 -1.33 -11.69
C THR A 260 -17.21 -2.27 -11.30
N TYR A 261 -16.47 -2.85 -12.24
CA TYR A 261 -15.55 -3.96 -11.99
C TYR A 261 -14.07 -3.56 -11.94
N ASN A 262 -13.73 -2.29 -12.17
CA ASN A 262 -12.34 -1.86 -12.34
C ASN A 262 -11.87 -0.88 -11.26
N THR A 263 -12.46 -0.95 -10.06
CA THR A 263 -12.09 -0.10 -8.94
C THR A 263 -10.69 -0.43 -8.44
N VAL A 264 -9.81 0.58 -8.36
CA VAL A 264 -8.51 0.48 -7.70
C VAL A 264 -8.70 0.62 -6.20
N ARG A 265 -8.09 -0.28 -5.44
CA ARG A 265 -8.19 -0.34 -3.97
C ARG A 265 -6.85 -0.11 -3.26
N ALA A 266 -5.75 -0.44 -3.92
CA ALA A 266 -4.42 -0.27 -3.37
C ALA A 266 -3.40 -0.10 -4.49
N VAL A 267 -2.36 0.69 -4.23
CA VAL A 267 -1.20 0.83 -5.13
C VAL A 267 0.06 0.74 -4.29
N ALA A 268 1.05 -0.01 -4.78
CA ALA A 268 2.38 -0.09 -4.19
C ALA A 268 3.43 -0.14 -5.29
N GLN A 269 4.68 0.09 -4.93
CA GLN A 269 5.81 -0.08 -5.84
C GLN A 269 6.81 -1.04 -5.23
N ASP A 270 7.33 -1.99 -6.02
CA ASP A 270 8.36 -2.90 -5.55
C ASP A 270 9.77 -2.33 -5.77
N LYS A 271 10.76 -2.98 -5.14
CA LYS A 271 12.18 -2.60 -5.23
C LYS A 271 12.75 -2.59 -6.65
N TYR A 272 12.08 -3.22 -7.60
CA TYR A 272 12.45 -3.23 -9.01
C TYR A 272 11.82 -2.06 -9.78
N GLY A 273 10.99 -1.26 -9.10
CA GLY A 273 10.26 -0.15 -9.68
C GLY A 273 8.96 -0.53 -10.38
N CYS A 274 8.53 -1.79 -10.28
CA CYS A 274 7.23 -2.20 -10.82
C CYS A 274 6.11 -1.65 -9.94
N ILE A 275 5.06 -1.14 -10.57
CA ILE A 275 3.85 -0.67 -9.86
C ILE A 275 2.85 -1.80 -9.78
N TRP A 276 2.41 -2.10 -8.57
CA TRP A 276 1.37 -3.06 -8.26
C TRP A 276 0.05 -2.32 -8.04
N VAL A 277 -0.95 -2.57 -8.88
CA VAL A 277 -2.27 -1.95 -8.80
C VAL A 277 -3.29 -3.01 -8.41
N GLY A 278 -3.71 -2.99 -7.17
CA GLY A 278 -4.72 -3.90 -6.62
C GLY A 278 -6.13 -3.44 -6.96
N ARG A 279 -6.92 -4.34 -7.53
CA ARG A 279 -8.26 -4.05 -8.04
C ARG A 279 -9.35 -4.82 -7.30
N ASP A 280 -10.57 -4.34 -7.41
CA ASP A 280 -11.75 -5.09 -6.97
C ASP A 280 -12.12 -6.11 -8.03
N GLN A 281 -12.10 -7.41 -7.67
CA GLN A 281 -12.46 -8.57 -8.51
C GLN A 281 -11.54 -8.87 -9.71
N ASP A 282 -10.46 -8.12 -9.94
CA ASP A 282 -9.55 -8.32 -11.09
C ASP A 282 -8.10 -8.68 -10.69
N GLY A 283 -7.83 -8.87 -9.40
CA GLY A 283 -6.50 -9.20 -8.89
C GLY A 283 -5.56 -8.01 -8.89
N VAL A 284 -4.32 -8.21 -9.29
CA VAL A 284 -3.28 -7.19 -9.38
C VAL A 284 -2.86 -6.98 -10.84
N GLU A 285 -2.88 -5.73 -11.30
CA GLU A 285 -2.20 -5.30 -12.51
C GLU A 285 -0.78 -4.86 -12.12
N LEU A 286 0.21 -5.61 -12.56
CA LEU A 286 1.63 -5.27 -12.39
C LEU A 286 2.09 -4.50 -13.61
N ILE A 287 2.66 -3.30 -13.40
CA ILE A 287 3.17 -2.42 -14.45
C ILE A 287 4.69 -2.34 -14.28
N GLU A 288 5.43 -2.93 -15.21
CA GLU A 288 6.89 -2.86 -15.22
C GLU A 288 7.40 -1.47 -15.61
N PRO A 289 8.64 -1.09 -15.25
CA PRO A 289 9.21 0.20 -15.64
C PRO A 289 9.24 0.43 -17.15
N ALA A 290 9.34 -0.64 -17.94
CA ALA A 290 9.27 -0.60 -19.41
C ALA A 290 7.83 -0.42 -19.95
N GLY A 291 6.82 -0.36 -19.08
CA GLY A 291 5.42 -0.18 -19.45
C GLY A 291 4.68 -1.49 -19.80
N ARG A 292 5.34 -2.66 -19.71
CA ARG A 292 4.65 -3.95 -19.87
C ARG A 292 3.71 -4.17 -18.70
N LYS A 293 2.49 -4.62 -18.98
CA LYS A 293 1.47 -4.93 -17.99
C LYS A 293 1.26 -6.43 -17.89
N ILE A 294 1.24 -6.93 -16.65
CA ILE A 294 1.01 -8.34 -16.33
C ILE A 294 -0.17 -8.39 -15.37
N ARG A 295 -1.12 -9.26 -15.63
CA ARG A 295 -2.24 -9.50 -14.72
C ARG A 295 -1.93 -10.71 -13.84
N LEU A 296 -1.93 -10.49 -12.53
CA LEU A 296 -1.83 -11.55 -11.51
C LEU A 296 -3.21 -11.76 -10.92
N ALA A 297 -3.74 -12.97 -11.02
CA ALA A 297 -5.08 -13.28 -10.57
C ALA A 297 -5.15 -14.65 -9.90
N ASN A 298 -6.23 -14.90 -9.17
CA ASN A 298 -6.54 -16.22 -8.65
C ASN A 298 -6.89 -17.16 -9.80
N GLU A 299 -6.23 -18.29 -9.88
CA GLU A 299 -6.55 -19.41 -10.77
C GLU A 299 -7.12 -20.55 -9.93
N PRO A 300 -8.35 -20.99 -10.21
CA PRO A 300 -8.92 -22.14 -9.51
C PRO A 300 -8.02 -23.37 -9.61
N ASN A 301 -7.80 -24.03 -8.46
CA ASN A 301 -6.94 -25.23 -8.33
C ASN A 301 -5.42 -24.98 -8.46
N ASN A 302 -4.98 -23.74 -8.59
CA ASN A 302 -3.56 -23.38 -8.52
C ASN A 302 -3.27 -22.65 -7.21
N GLY A 303 -2.86 -23.36 -6.18
CA GLY A 303 -2.56 -22.80 -4.85
C GLY A 303 -1.34 -21.90 -4.79
N ARG A 304 -0.70 -21.58 -5.92
CA ARG A 304 0.46 -20.69 -6.01
C ARG A 304 0.15 -19.35 -6.64
N THR A 305 -1.06 -19.15 -7.13
CA THR A 305 -1.54 -17.83 -7.61
C THR A 305 -2.10 -17.01 -6.47
N LEU A 306 -2.60 -15.81 -6.72
CA LEU A 306 -3.28 -15.02 -5.69
C LEU A 306 -4.45 -15.83 -5.08
N SER A 307 -4.66 -15.68 -3.77
CA SER A 307 -5.74 -16.38 -3.06
C SER A 307 -7.13 -15.84 -3.41
N ASN A 308 -7.22 -14.56 -3.82
CA ASN A 308 -8.48 -13.88 -4.17
C ASN A 308 -8.22 -12.72 -5.13
N ASN A 309 -9.21 -12.38 -5.96
CA ASN A 309 -9.10 -11.28 -6.93
C ASN A 309 -9.57 -9.91 -6.40
N THR A 310 -10.16 -9.83 -5.22
CA THR A 310 -10.48 -8.56 -4.58
C THR A 310 -9.35 -8.19 -3.63
N ILE A 311 -8.49 -7.28 -4.07
CA ILE A 311 -7.32 -6.80 -3.35
C ILE A 311 -7.74 -5.61 -2.48
N THR A 312 -7.27 -5.57 -1.23
CA THR A 312 -7.63 -4.54 -0.26
C THR A 312 -6.42 -3.77 0.27
N ALA A 313 -5.24 -4.39 0.27
CA ALA A 313 -4.00 -3.78 0.72
C ALA A 313 -2.80 -4.33 -0.06
N LEU A 314 -1.79 -3.49 -0.27
CA LEU A 314 -0.50 -3.85 -0.86
C LEU A 314 0.62 -3.23 -0.02
N TYR A 315 1.63 -3.99 0.29
CA TYR A 315 2.78 -3.52 1.07
C TYR A 315 4.05 -4.28 0.66
N GLU A 316 5.12 -3.56 0.33
CA GLU A 316 6.45 -4.15 0.16
C GLU A 316 7.27 -3.94 1.43
N ASP A 317 7.89 -5.00 1.94
CA ASP A 317 8.82 -4.90 3.06
C ASP A 317 10.27 -4.69 2.57
N GLU A 318 11.19 -4.32 3.49
CA GLU A 318 12.60 -4.04 3.17
C GLU A 318 13.34 -5.27 2.63
N ALA A 319 12.82 -6.48 2.86
CA ALA A 319 13.36 -7.71 2.27
C ALA A 319 12.90 -7.91 0.81
N GLY A 320 12.02 -7.03 0.31
CA GLY A 320 11.42 -7.10 -1.02
C GLY A 320 10.35 -8.18 -1.12
N THR A 321 9.67 -8.49 -0.01
CA THR A 321 8.47 -9.31 -0.02
C THR A 321 7.28 -8.42 -0.31
N MET A 322 6.54 -8.72 -1.37
CA MET A 322 5.26 -8.08 -1.66
C MET A 322 4.15 -8.81 -0.93
N TRP A 323 3.50 -8.13 -0.01
CA TRP A 323 2.37 -8.59 0.77
C TRP A 323 1.07 -8.07 0.15
N VAL A 324 0.12 -8.95 -0.09
CA VAL A 324 -1.15 -8.66 -0.79
C VAL A 324 -2.31 -9.05 0.12
N GLY A 325 -2.96 -8.07 0.72
CA GLY A 325 -4.17 -8.24 1.50
C GLY A 325 -5.38 -8.44 0.59
N THR A 326 -6.26 -9.35 0.97
CA THR A 326 -7.47 -9.65 0.20
C THR A 326 -8.74 -9.50 1.03
N TYR A 327 -9.87 -9.36 0.35
CA TYR A 327 -11.18 -9.19 1.01
C TYR A 327 -11.69 -10.48 1.67
N LYS A 328 -11.34 -11.69 1.15
CA LYS A 328 -11.95 -12.96 1.60
C LYS A 328 -10.98 -14.09 1.90
N LYS A 329 -9.70 -13.94 1.57
CA LYS A 329 -8.73 -15.05 1.58
C LYS A 329 -7.42 -14.68 2.26
N GLY A 330 -7.48 -13.80 3.26
CA GLY A 330 -6.33 -13.41 4.06
C GLY A 330 -5.27 -12.68 3.27
N VAL A 331 -4.01 -13.05 3.48
CA VAL A 331 -2.84 -12.44 2.88
C VAL A 331 -2.18 -13.42 1.91
N SER A 332 -1.87 -12.95 0.71
CA SER A 332 -0.94 -13.61 -0.21
C SER A 332 0.41 -12.88 -0.15
N PHE A 333 1.53 -13.58 -0.23
CA PHE A 333 2.82 -12.92 -0.27
C PHE A 333 3.78 -13.59 -1.25
N TYR A 334 4.58 -12.77 -1.90
CA TYR A 334 5.56 -13.15 -2.91
C TYR A 334 6.94 -12.58 -2.57
N ASN A 335 7.96 -13.42 -2.66
CA ASN A 335 9.35 -12.97 -2.59
C ASN A 335 10.20 -13.85 -3.53
N GLU A 336 10.82 -13.23 -4.51
CA GLU A 336 11.63 -13.92 -5.52
C GLU A 336 12.77 -14.74 -4.91
N SER A 337 13.37 -14.28 -3.82
CA SER A 337 14.51 -14.96 -3.18
C SER A 337 14.10 -16.25 -2.45
N VAL A 338 12.83 -16.39 -2.08
CA VAL A 338 12.30 -17.55 -1.34
C VAL A 338 11.93 -18.69 -2.30
N PHE A 339 11.58 -18.39 -3.54
CA PHE A 339 11.11 -19.36 -4.54
C PHE A 339 12.18 -19.68 -5.58
N LYS A 340 13.40 -19.97 -5.13
CA LYS A 340 14.52 -20.34 -6.01
C LYS A 340 14.36 -21.69 -6.71
N PHE A 341 13.40 -22.50 -6.27
CA PHE A 341 13.20 -23.84 -6.80
C PHE A 341 11.76 -23.98 -7.33
N GLY A 342 11.64 -24.24 -8.61
CA GLY A 342 10.39 -24.72 -9.19
C GLY A 342 10.05 -26.11 -8.66
N ILE A 343 8.78 -26.38 -8.36
CA ILE A 343 8.31 -27.73 -8.05
C ILE A 343 7.66 -28.25 -9.32
N ALA A 344 8.19 -29.34 -9.88
CA ALA A 344 7.53 -30.09 -10.92
C ALA A 344 6.81 -31.28 -10.26
N ASP A 345 5.49 -31.38 -10.45
CA ASP A 345 4.72 -32.57 -10.05
C ASP A 345 4.83 -33.59 -11.15
N VAL A 346 5.82 -34.47 -11.01
CA VAL A 346 6.17 -35.49 -12.02
C VAL A 346 5.93 -36.91 -11.49
N GLY A 347 5.20 -37.07 -10.41
CA GLY A 347 4.97 -38.35 -9.74
C GLY A 347 6.18 -38.84 -8.95
N ASP A 348 6.24 -40.16 -8.73
CA ASP A 348 7.33 -40.79 -7.97
C ASP A 348 8.65 -40.78 -8.77
N ILE A 349 9.65 -40.05 -8.23
CA ILE A 349 10.97 -39.92 -8.85
C ILE A 349 11.89 -40.97 -8.25
N ASN A 350 12.45 -41.83 -9.09
CA ASN A 350 13.41 -42.86 -8.70
C ASN A 350 14.87 -42.45 -8.87
N CYS A 351 15.16 -41.59 -9.83
CA CYS A 351 16.49 -41.03 -10.03
C CYS A 351 16.42 -39.62 -10.67
N VAL A 352 17.48 -38.84 -10.45
CA VAL A 352 17.69 -37.54 -11.03
C VAL A 352 19.09 -37.50 -11.62
N GLU A 353 19.21 -37.05 -12.87
CA GLU A 353 20.51 -36.93 -13.56
C GLU A 353 20.61 -35.55 -14.21
N ASP A 354 21.80 -34.94 -14.11
CA ASP A 354 22.10 -33.68 -14.75
C ASP A 354 22.25 -33.89 -16.27
N GLY A 355 21.38 -33.30 -17.05
CA GLY A 355 21.40 -33.35 -18.52
C GLY A 355 22.32 -32.32 -19.18
N GLY A 356 22.97 -31.46 -18.37
CA GLY A 356 23.81 -30.37 -18.82
C GLY A 356 23.01 -29.13 -19.26
N GLY A 357 23.51 -27.92 -18.95
CA GLY A 357 22.79 -26.67 -19.14
C GLY A 357 21.58 -26.57 -18.20
N ASP A 358 20.40 -26.24 -18.75
CA ASP A 358 19.16 -26.10 -17.98
C ASP A 358 18.28 -27.38 -18.01
N ILE A 359 18.87 -28.55 -18.31
CA ILE A 359 18.16 -29.82 -18.46
C ILE A 359 18.43 -30.72 -17.27
N VAL A 360 17.38 -31.26 -16.67
CA VAL A 360 17.42 -32.29 -15.64
C VAL A 360 16.59 -33.49 -16.11
N TRP A 361 17.19 -34.69 -16.10
CA TRP A 361 16.50 -35.95 -16.41
C TRP A 361 15.93 -36.54 -15.14
N LEU A 362 14.64 -36.89 -15.17
CA LEU A 362 13.94 -37.52 -14.05
C LEU A 362 13.49 -38.92 -14.48
N GLY A 363 13.94 -39.92 -13.75
CA GLY A 363 13.45 -41.30 -13.92
C GLY A 363 12.23 -41.53 -13.03
N THR A 364 11.09 -41.82 -13.62
CA THR A 364 9.83 -42.14 -12.93
C THR A 364 9.43 -43.59 -13.16
N ASN A 365 8.51 -44.13 -12.35
CA ASN A 365 7.91 -45.45 -12.57
C ASN A 365 6.93 -45.46 -13.74
#